data_423d4c5af24f420762b2ee24ee5d4940
#
_entry.id   423d4c5af24f420762b2ee24ee5d4940
#
_cell.length_a   1.000
_cell.length_b   1.000
_cell.length_c   1.000
_cell.angle_alpha   90.00
_cell.angle_beta   90.00
_cell.angle_gamma   90.00
#
_symmetry.space_group_name_H-M   'P 1'
#
loop_
_entity.id
_entity.type
_entity.pdbx_description
1 polymer ?
#
loop_
_entity_poly.entity_id
_entity_poly.type
_entity_poly.pdbx_seq_one_letter_code
_entity_poly.pdbx_strand_id
1 'polypeptide(L)'
;MDPRALIEDLVQKIAPNATVVGIAEDAERFRVTVAGTSGVQADCELPRDTVEAAGRRSTARARVAATLKRCADDVDVRIPDGRG
;
A
#
# COMPACT_ATOMS: atom_id res chain seq x y z
N MET A 1 -2.16 -5.23 16.83
CA MET A 1 -2.60 -5.62 15.49
C MET A 1 -1.40 -5.99 14.64
N ASP A 2 -1.54 -7.06 13.89
CA ASP A 2 -0.48 -7.50 13.00
C ASP A 2 -0.24 -6.43 11.92
N PRO A 3 1.02 -6.00 11.73
CA PRO A 3 1.30 -4.98 10.69
C PRO A 3 0.85 -5.40 9.30
N ARG A 4 0.97 -6.68 8.97
CA ARG A 4 0.54 -7.16 7.65
C ARG A 4 -0.97 -7.05 7.49
N ALA A 5 -1.70 -7.41 8.52
CA ALA A 5 -3.16 -7.30 8.49
C ALA A 5 -3.59 -5.85 8.38
N LEU A 6 -2.88 -4.95 9.06
CA LEU A 6 -3.16 -3.53 8.98
C LEU A 6 -2.95 -3.01 7.56
N ILE A 7 -1.84 -3.38 6.93
CA ILE A 7 -1.54 -2.94 5.57
C ILE A 7 -2.59 -3.45 4.60
N GLU A 8 -2.95 -4.73 4.70
CA GLU A 8 -3.98 -5.31 3.82
C GLU A 8 -5.32 -4.63 4.01
N ASP A 9 -5.69 -4.37 5.26
CA ASP A 9 -6.96 -3.71 5.56
C ASP A 9 -7.00 -2.30 4.99
N LEU A 10 -5.89 -1.56 5.13
CA LEU A 10 -5.83 -0.20 4.59
C LEU A 10 -5.90 -0.19 3.07
N VAL A 11 -5.19 -1.09 2.42
CA VAL A 11 -5.25 -1.16 0.95
C VAL A 11 -6.67 -1.45 0.49
N GLN A 12 -7.35 -2.36 1.16
CA GLN A 12 -8.71 -2.70 0.82
C GLN A 12 -9.66 -1.51 0.93
N LYS A 13 -9.42 -0.66 1.94
CA LYS A 13 -10.27 0.51 2.18
C LYS A 13 -10.00 1.65 1.23
N ILE A 14 -8.71 1.89 0.92
CA ILE A 14 -8.34 3.06 0.11
C ILE A 14 -8.32 2.75 -1.38
N ALA A 15 -8.13 1.49 -1.73
CA ALA A 15 -8.00 1.08 -3.12
C ALA A 15 -8.57 -0.33 -3.30
N PRO A 16 -9.90 -0.46 -3.28
CA PRO A 16 -10.52 -1.80 -3.34
C PRO A 16 -10.22 -2.55 -4.63
N ASN A 17 -9.75 -1.84 -5.67
CA ASN A 17 -9.37 -2.49 -6.93
C ASN A 17 -7.93 -2.96 -6.95
N ALA A 18 -7.15 -2.62 -5.92
CA ALA A 18 -5.78 -3.08 -5.80
C ALA A 18 -5.71 -4.28 -4.88
N THR A 19 -4.74 -5.14 -5.12
CA THR A 19 -4.54 -6.35 -4.34
C THR A 19 -3.12 -6.34 -3.80
N VAL A 20 -2.95 -6.70 -2.53
CA VAL A 20 -1.64 -6.91 -1.96
C VAL A 20 -1.14 -8.28 -2.42
N VAL A 21 -0.08 -8.27 -3.22
CA VAL A 21 0.49 -9.50 -3.76
C VAL A 21 1.47 -10.11 -2.76
N GLY A 22 2.20 -9.26 -2.07
CA GLY A 22 3.16 -9.73 -1.08
C GLY A 22 3.61 -8.61 -0.17
N ILE A 23 4.07 -9.01 1.00
CA ILE A 23 4.64 -8.09 1.98
C ILE A 23 5.96 -8.69 2.43
N ALA A 24 7.06 -8.00 2.16
CA ALA A 24 8.36 -8.39 2.65
C ALA A 24 8.71 -7.53 3.85
N GLU A 25 9.23 -8.15 4.87
CA GLU A 25 9.55 -7.47 6.12
C GLU A 25 11.06 -7.41 6.29
N ASP A 26 11.55 -6.22 6.58
CA ASP A 26 12.95 -5.93 6.78
C ASP A 26 13.11 -5.31 8.16
N ALA A 27 14.34 -5.19 8.65
CA ALA A 27 14.61 -4.61 9.97
C ALA A 27 14.12 -3.17 10.06
N GLU A 28 14.13 -2.44 8.96
CA GLU A 28 13.84 -1.00 8.96
C GLU A 28 12.56 -0.63 8.24
N ARG A 29 12.02 -1.52 7.41
CA ARG A 29 10.88 -1.18 6.57
C ARG A 29 10.10 -2.41 6.15
N PHE A 30 8.88 -2.15 5.71
CA PHE A 30 8.07 -3.15 5.02
C PHE A 30 8.04 -2.80 3.54
N ARG A 31 8.22 -3.81 2.70
CA ARG A 31 8.03 -3.64 1.27
C ARG A 31 6.73 -4.30 0.88
N VAL A 32 5.81 -3.52 0.37
CA VAL A 32 4.49 -4.01 0.00
C VAL A 32 4.39 -3.97 -1.52
N THR A 33 4.05 -5.11 -2.11
CA THR A 33 3.82 -5.19 -3.54
C THR A 33 2.32 -5.22 -3.76
N VAL A 34 1.82 -4.27 -4.53
CA VAL A 34 0.41 -4.20 -4.87
C VAL A 34 0.24 -4.38 -6.36
N ALA A 35 -0.89 -4.94 -6.75
CA ALA A 35 -1.23 -5.14 -8.16
C ALA A 35 -2.57 -4.51 -8.44
N GLY A 36 -2.68 -3.86 -9.58
CA GLY A 36 -3.95 -3.32 -10.05
C GLY A 36 -4.70 -4.35 -10.87
N THR A 37 -5.90 -3.97 -11.31
CA THR A 37 -6.75 -4.86 -12.10
C THR A 37 -6.15 -5.19 -13.46
N SER A 38 -5.27 -4.33 -13.96
CA SER A 38 -4.60 -4.55 -15.23
C SER A 38 -3.40 -5.49 -15.11
N GLY A 39 -3.05 -5.91 -13.91
CA GLY A 39 -1.89 -6.76 -13.68
C GLY A 39 -0.59 -6.00 -13.45
N VAL A 40 -0.63 -4.68 -13.53
CA VAL A 40 0.54 -3.85 -13.22
C VAL A 40 0.83 -3.94 -11.73
N GLN A 41 2.09 -4.11 -11.37
CA GLN A 41 2.50 -4.21 -9.99
C GLN A 41 3.44 -3.06 -9.64
N ALA A 42 3.40 -2.63 -8.38
CA ALA A 42 4.30 -1.61 -7.86
C ALA A 42 4.68 -1.97 -6.43
N ASP A 43 5.91 -1.63 -6.07
CA ASP A 43 6.41 -1.85 -4.72
C ASP A 43 6.36 -0.54 -3.96
N CYS A 44 5.87 -0.62 -2.72
CA CYS A 44 5.87 0.49 -1.79
C CYS A 44 6.75 0.14 -0.62
N GLU A 45 7.49 1.11 -0.13
CA GLU A 45 8.25 0.93 1.09
C GLU A 45 7.66 1.78 2.19
N LEU A 46 7.43 1.15 3.33
CA LEU A 46 6.86 1.82 4.50
C LEU A 46 7.85 1.70 5.64
N PRO A 47 8.19 2.81 6.31
CA PRO A 47 9.05 2.72 7.48
C PRO A 47 8.42 1.83 8.53
N ARG A 48 9.20 0.94 9.10
CA ARG A 48 8.70 -0.02 10.08
C ARG A 48 8.10 0.69 11.29
N ASP A 49 8.79 1.74 11.76
CA ASP A 49 8.32 2.50 12.91
C ASP A 49 6.94 3.11 12.65
N THR A 50 6.73 3.63 11.44
CA THR A 50 5.45 4.24 11.09
C THR A 50 4.35 3.20 11.03
N VAL A 51 4.63 2.02 10.48
CA VAL A 51 3.65 0.95 10.41
C VAL A 51 3.28 0.46 11.80
N GLU A 52 4.29 0.31 12.67
CA GLU A 52 4.03 -0.13 14.03
C GLU A 52 3.23 0.92 14.79
N ALA A 53 3.55 2.20 14.60
CA ALA A 53 2.80 3.27 15.26
C ALA A 53 1.38 3.38 14.71
N ALA A 54 1.14 2.97 13.47
CA ALA A 54 -0.18 3.04 12.85
C ALA A 54 -1.21 2.17 13.56
N GLY A 55 -0.76 1.14 14.25
CA GLY A 55 -1.65 0.33 15.06
C GLY A 55 -2.14 1.04 16.31
N ARG A 56 -1.50 2.14 16.70
CA ARG A 56 -1.79 2.85 17.94
C ARG A 56 -2.17 4.30 17.74
N ARG A 57 -1.73 4.91 16.62
CA ARG A 57 -1.93 6.35 16.40
C ARG A 57 -2.58 6.57 15.05
N SER A 58 -3.63 7.38 15.05
CA SER A 58 -4.36 7.69 13.81
C SER A 58 -3.51 8.50 12.84
N THR A 59 -2.61 9.36 13.34
CA THR A 59 -1.74 10.13 12.46
C THR A 59 -0.76 9.25 11.69
N ALA A 60 -0.20 8.23 12.36
CA ALA A 60 0.68 7.28 11.70
C ALA A 60 -0.10 6.44 10.71
N ARG A 61 -1.32 6.03 11.07
CA ARG A 61 -2.18 5.29 10.17
C ARG A 61 -2.48 6.08 8.91
N ALA A 62 -2.74 7.39 9.07
CA ALA A 62 -3.00 8.25 7.92
C ALA A 62 -1.79 8.34 7.00
N ARG A 63 -0.59 8.37 7.56
CA ARG A 63 0.63 8.38 6.75
C ARG A 63 0.82 7.10 5.97
N VAL A 64 0.59 5.96 6.61
CA VAL A 64 0.67 4.67 5.94
C VAL A 64 -0.37 4.60 4.84
N ALA A 65 -1.59 5.03 5.13
CA ALA A 65 -2.67 5.02 4.14
C ALA A 65 -2.33 5.91 2.96
N ALA A 66 -1.77 7.09 3.20
CA ALA A 66 -1.39 8.01 2.12
C ALA A 66 -0.33 7.40 1.22
N THR A 67 0.67 6.74 1.81
CA THR A 67 1.72 6.08 1.02
C THR A 67 1.15 4.94 0.20
N LEU A 68 0.28 4.12 0.81
CA LEU A 68 -0.34 3.00 0.12
C LEU A 68 -1.25 3.49 -1.00
N LYS A 69 -1.97 4.59 -0.77
CA LYS A 69 -2.84 5.15 -1.80
C LYS A 69 -2.04 5.60 -2.99
N ARG A 70 -0.90 6.25 -2.75
CA ARG A 70 -0.03 6.71 -3.83
C ARG A 70 0.46 5.53 -4.66
N CYS A 71 0.83 4.44 -3.99
CA CYS A 71 1.27 3.23 -4.67
C CYS A 71 0.14 2.60 -5.48
N ALA A 72 -1.05 2.55 -4.89
CA ALA A 72 -2.22 1.99 -5.56
C ALA A 72 -2.59 2.84 -6.78
N ASP A 73 -2.43 4.16 -6.67
CA ASP A 73 -2.66 5.04 -7.81
C ASP A 73 -1.69 4.74 -8.94
N ASP A 74 -0.45 4.39 -8.62
CA ASP A 74 0.54 4.05 -9.63
C ASP A 74 0.16 2.79 -10.41
N VAL A 75 -0.42 1.79 -9.73
CA VAL A 75 -0.83 0.56 -10.41
C VAL A 75 -2.19 0.69 -11.06
N ASP A 76 -2.96 1.67 -10.66
CA ASP A 76 -4.27 1.96 -11.22
C ASP A 76 -4.18 3.01 -12.32
N VAL A 77 -3.00 3.48 -12.64
CA VAL A 77 -2.80 4.43 -13.72
C VAL A 77 -3.25 3.79 -15.02
N ARG A 78 -4.34 4.28 -15.54
CA ARG A 78 -4.78 3.89 -16.85
C ARG A 78 -3.92 4.59 -17.86
N ILE A 79 -3.45 3.86 -18.81
CA ILE A 79 -2.80 4.45 -19.93
C ILE A 79 -3.88 5.25 -20.65
N PRO A 80 -3.81 6.50 -20.65
CA PRO A 80 -4.82 7.30 -21.31
C PRO A 80 -4.90 6.99 -22.78
N ASP A 81 -5.12 6.71 -22.94
CA ASP A 81 -5.22 6.53 -23.90
C ASP A 81 -4.98 6.73 -24.75
N GLY A 82 -4.88 6.63 -24.69
CA GLY A 82 -4.59 6.85 -25.11
C GLY A 82 -4.60 6.99 -25.61
N ARG A 83 -4.79 7.12 -25.39
CA ARG A 83 -4.83 7.23 -25.59
C ARG A 83 -4.91 7.45 -25.76
N GLY A 84 -4.87 7.62 -25.66
CA GLY A 84 -4.95 7.80 -25.55
C GLY A 84 -5.01 7.85 -25.55
#